data_8c54d8b66ba429c964d23511168f3b04
#
_entry.id   8c54d8b66ba429c964d23511168f3b04
#
_cell.length_a   1.000
_cell.length_b   1.000
_cell.length_c   1.000
_cell.angle_alpha   90.00
_cell.angle_beta   90.00
_cell.angle_gamma   90.00
#
_symmetry.space_group_name_H-M   'P 1'
#
loop_
_entity.id
_entity.type
_entity.pdbx_description
1 polymer ?
#
loop_
_entity_poly.entity_id
_entity_poly.type
_entity_poly.pdbx_seq_one_letter_code
_entity_poly.pdbx_strand_id
1 'polypeptide(L)'
;MTTVNYETDVVAWANEQAWLVRNKKFELLDIEHIAEEIEDVGKSEQRELASRMAVLIAHLLKWQFQPEYRGASWERTIKEQRKSLEFHIKQVPSLKSKLSNSEWQGAVWADAVTIAIKETAIENFPETCPWTVENILSHNWLPTSA
;
A
#
# COMPACT_ATOMS: atom_id res chain seq x y z
N MET A 1 0.48 -18.26 34.20
CA MET A 1 0.79 -19.19 33.33
C MET A 1 -0.03 -19.21 32.08
N THR A 2 0.53 -18.96 31.03
CA THR A 2 -0.18 -19.02 29.81
C THR A 2 -0.09 -20.37 29.17
N THR A 3 -1.19 -20.82 28.63
CA THR A 3 -1.23 -22.07 27.91
C THR A 3 -1.55 -21.84 26.44
N VAL A 4 -1.73 -20.59 26.07
CA VAL A 4 -2.10 -20.25 24.70
C VAL A 4 -0.85 -19.93 23.88
N ASN A 5 -0.71 -20.61 22.76
CA ASN A 5 0.45 -20.48 21.89
C ASN A 5 0.11 -19.58 20.69
N TYR A 6 0.94 -18.58 20.47
CA TYR A 6 0.82 -17.66 19.33
C TYR A 6 0.77 -18.42 17.99
N GLU A 7 1.59 -19.48 17.88
CA GLU A 7 1.71 -20.21 16.61
C GLU A 7 0.48 -21.08 16.30
N THR A 8 -0.28 -21.48 17.30
CA THR A 8 -1.41 -22.39 17.11
C THR A 8 -2.77 -21.72 17.15
N ASP A 9 -2.90 -20.64 17.91
CA ASP A 9 -4.18 -19.94 18.04
C ASP A 9 -3.94 -18.47 18.36
N VAL A 10 -3.73 -17.68 17.30
CA VAL A 10 -3.38 -16.27 17.45
C VAL A 10 -4.52 -15.45 18.08
N VAL A 11 -5.77 -15.84 17.86
CA VAL A 11 -6.91 -15.09 18.43
C VAL A 11 -6.97 -15.27 19.94
N ALA A 12 -6.87 -16.50 20.42
CA ALA A 12 -6.85 -16.77 21.84
C ALA A 12 -5.62 -16.17 22.50
N TRP A 13 -4.46 -16.25 21.83
CA TRP A 13 -3.24 -15.63 22.29
C TRP A 13 -3.42 -14.10 22.46
N ALA A 14 -3.99 -13.43 21.45
CA ALA A 14 -4.20 -11.99 21.50
C ALA A 14 -5.13 -11.58 22.64
N ASN A 15 -6.21 -12.33 22.85
CA ASN A 15 -7.14 -12.07 23.94
C ASN A 15 -6.46 -12.21 25.30
N GLU A 16 -5.63 -13.24 25.47
CA GLU A 16 -4.89 -13.45 26.71
C GLU A 16 -3.89 -12.32 26.96
N GLN A 17 -3.11 -11.95 25.93
CA GLN A 17 -2.12 -10.88 26.07
C GLN A 17 -2.78 -9.54 26.38
N ALA A 18 -3.91 -9.24 25.75
CA ALA A 18 -4.66 -8.01 26.01
C ALA A 18 -5.14 -7.98 27.47
N TRP A 19 -5.64 -9.12 27.97
CA TRP A 19 -6.06 -9.22 29.37
C TRP A 19 -4.88 -8.98 30.31
N LEU A 20 -3.73 -9.59 30.02
CA LEU A 20 -2.52 -9.42 30.84
C LEU A 20 -2.08 -7.96 30.88
N VAL A 21 -2.10 -7.26 29.75
CA VAL A 21 -1.75 -5.84 29.69
C VAL A 21 -2.70 -5.01 30.56
N ARG A 22 -4.02 -5.21 30.37
CA ARG A 22 -5.03 -4.45 31.12
C ARG A 22 -4.97 -4.69 32.63
N ASN A 23 -4.58 -5.88 33.01
CA ASN A 23 -4.46 -6.25 34.43
C ASN A 23 -3.05 -6.06 34.97
N LYS A 24 -2.19 -5.43 34.20
CA LYS A 24 -0.82 -5.07 34.59
C LYS A 24 0.04 -6.27 35.00
N LYS A 25 -0.24 -7.41 34.40
CA LYS A 25 0.56 -8.64 34.60
C LYS A 25 1.73 -8.67 33.62
N PHE A 26 2.56 -7.66 33.66
CA PHE A 26 3.60 -7.44 32.66
C PHE A 26 4.63 -8.54 32.58
N GLU A 27 4.92 -9.19 33.71
CA GLU A 27 5.90 -10.28 33.76
C GLU A 27 5.43 -11.54 33.01
N LEU A 28 4.14 -11.62 32.71
CA LEU A 28 3.60 -12.77 31.98
C LEU A 28 3.43 -12.53 30.48
N LEU A 29 3.76 -11.32 30.00
CA LEU A 29 3.57 -10.97 28.61
C LEU A 29 4.53 -11.71 27.68
N ASP A 30 4.00 -12.10 26.51
CA ASP A 30 4.80 -12.64 25.43
C ASP A 30 5.37 -11.48 24.62
N ILE A 31 6.45 -10.91 25.14
CA ILE A 31 7.03 -9.67 24.62
C ILE A 31 7.41 -9.77 23.13
N GLU A 32 8.05 -10.88 22.74
CA GLU A 32 8.52 -11.05 21.36
C GLU A 32 7.39 -11.02 20.34
N HIS A 33 6.33 -11.79 20.59
CA HIS A 33 5.21 -11.84 19.66
C HIS A 33 4.37 -10.57 19.70
N ILE A 34 4.26 -9.93 20.89
CA ILE A 34 3.60 -8.64 21.01
C ILE A 34 4.33 -7.61 20.14
N ALA A 35 5.66 -7.57 20.20
CA ALA A 35 6.45 -6.66 19.39
C ALA A 35 6.24 -6.90 17.90
N GLU A 36 6.20 -8.17 17.46
CA GLU A 36 5.92 -8.53 16.08
C GLU A 36 4.56 -8.00 15.62
N GLU A 37 3.54 -8.17 16.45
CA GLU A 37 2.19 -7.73 16.10
C GLU A 37 2.10 -6.20 16.04
N ILE A 38 2.80 -5.50 16.93
CA ILE A 38 2.86 -4.04 16.87
C ILE A 38 3.53 -3.57 15.58
N GLU A 39 4.63 -4.21 15.19
CA GLU A 39 5.30 -3.90 13.93
C GLU A 39 4.39 -4.16 12.74
N ASP A 40 3.59 -5.22 12.79
CA ASP A 40 2.67 -5.57 11.71
C ASP A 40 1.59 -4.52 11.48
N VAL A 41 1.20 -3.78 12.52
CA VAL A 41 0.26 -2.67 12.35
C VAL A 41 0.82 -1.64 11.37
N GLY A 42 2.09 -1.25 11.56
CA GLY A 42 2.75 -0.31 10.66
C GLY A 42 2.97 -0.87 9.27
N LYS A 43 3.37 -2.13 9.17
CA LYS A 43 3.58 -2.79 7.88
C LYS A 43 2.29 -2.91 7.09
N SER A 44 1.18 -3.14 7.76
CA SER A 44 -0.14 -3.23 7.12
C SER A 44 -0.51 -1.90 6.45
N GLU A 45 -0.28 -0.77 7.14
CA GLU A 45 -0.53 0.55 6.58
C GLU A 45 0.37 0.84 5.38
N GLN A 46 1.63 0.45 5.47
CA GLN A 46 2.57 0.61 4.36
C GLN A 46 2.18 -0.22 3.14
N ARG A 47 1.70 -1.44 3.36
CA ARG A 47 1.23 -2.30 2.26
C ARG A 47 -0.01 -1.73 1.60
N GLU A 48 -0.93 -1.16 2.37
CA GLU A 48 -2.11 -0.51 1.80
C GLU A 48 -1.72 0.67 0.92
N LEU A 49 -0.80 1.51 1.39
CA LEU A 49 -0.30 2.63 0.59
C LEU A 49 0.31 2.13 -0.72
N ALA A 50 1.16 1.13 -0.66
CA ALA A 50 1.82 0.56 -1.83
C ALA A 50 0.81 -0.02 -2.82
N SER A 51 -0.19 -0.75 -2.33
CA SER A 51 -1.22 -1.35 -3.20
C SER A 51 -2.04 -0.29 -3.91
N ARG A 52 -2.46 0.75 -3.19
CA ARG A 52 -3.24 1.84 -3.81
C ARG A 52 -2.42 2.62 -4.82
N MET A 53 -1.16 2.88 -4.52
CA MET A 53 -0.26 3.53 -5.47
C MET A 53 -0.06 2.69 -6.72
N ALA A 54 0.12 1.39 -6.57
CA ALA A 54 0.30 0.49 -7.71
C ALA A 54 -0.92 0.49 -8.62
N VAL A 55 -2.12 0.46 -8.05
CA VAL A 55 -3.36 0.52 -8.84
C VAL A 55 -3.47 1.85 -9.59
N LEU A 56 -3.16 2.96 -8.92
CA LEU A 56 -3.19 4.28 -9.56
C LEU A 56 -2.21 4.34 -10.71
N ILE A 57 -0.96 3.94 -10.48
CA ILE A 57 0.08 3.97 -11.50
C ILE A 57 -0.28 3.06 -12.68
N ALA A 58 -0.83 1.87 -12.39
CA ALA A 58 -1.28 0.96 -13.46
C ALA A 58 -2.34 1.62 -14.35
N HIS A 59 -3.27 2.35 -13.77
CA HIS A 59 -4.28 3.07 -14.55
C HIS A 59 -3.68 4.24 -15.35
N LEU A 60 -2.68 4.91 -14.79
CA LEU A 60 -1.96 5.95 -15.52
C LEU A 60 -1.18 5.36 -16.70
N LEU A 61 -0.60 4.16 -16.52
CA LEU A 61 0.04 3.45 -17.62
C LEU A 61 -0.95 3.08 -18.71
N LYS A 62 -2.10 2.54 -18.34
CA LYS A 62 -3.15 2.23 -19.31
C LYS A 62 -3.60 3.49 -20.05
N TRP A 63 -3.74 4.59 -19.32
CA TRP A 63 -4.12 5.88 -19.90
C TRP A 63 -3.13 6.32 -20.97
N GLN A 64 -1.84 6.21 -20.68
CA GLN A 64 -0.79 6.63 -21.59
C GLN A 64 -0.64 5.70 -22.80
N PHE A 65 -0.66 4.39 -22.56
CA PHE A 65 -0.32 3.41 -23.60
C PHE A 65 -1.51 2.86 -24.37
N GLN A 66 -2.73 3.12 -23.91
CA GLN A 66 -3.95 2.71 -24.62
C GLN A 66 -4.93 3.87 -24.73
N PRO A 67 -4.56 4.93 -25.45
CA PRO A 67 -5.42 6.11 -25.55
C PRO A 67 -6.81 5.82 -26.13
N GLU A 68 -6.95 4.81 -26.96
CA GLU A 68 -8.23 4.43 -27.55
C GLU A 68 -9.21 3.82 -26.55
N TYR A 69 -8.72 3.39 -25.38
CA TYR A 69 -9.57 2.83 -24.34
C TYR A 69 -9.87 3.82 -23.20
N ARG A 70 -9.39 5.05 -23.31
CA ARG A 70 -9.65 6.09 -22.31
C ARG A 70 -11.14 6.35 -22.18
N GLY A 71 -11.61 6.51 -20.94
CA GLY A 71 -13.01 6.80 -20.71
C GLY A 71 -13.31 7.09 -19.26
N ALA A 72 -14.60 7.28 -18.98
CA ALA A 72 -15.09 7.67 -17.67
C ALA A 72 -14.72 6.70 -16.56
N SER A 73 -14.65 5.40 -16.88
CA SER A 73 -14.31 4.38 -15.89
C SER A 73 -12.87 4.56 -15.37
N TRP A 74 -11.93 4.78 -16.27
CA TRP A 74 -10.54 4.99 -15.90
C TRP A 74 -10.35 6.32 -15.17
N GLU A 75 -11.02 7.38 -15.65
CA GLU A 75 -10.97 8.69 -14.99
C GLU A 75 -11.48 8.58 -13.56
N ARG A 76 -12.57 7.85 -13.36
CA ARG A 76 -13.14 7.65 -12.03
C ARG A 76 -12.17 6.90 -11.11
N THR A 77 -11.57 5.82 -11.61
CA THR A 77 -10.64 5.04 -10.80
C THR A 77 -9.41 5.88 -10.41
N ILE A 78 -8.86 6.62 -11.36
CA ILE A 78 -7.72 7.50 -11.09
C ILE A 78 -8.09 8.52 -10.01
N LYS A 79 -9.23 9.17 -10.16
CA LYS A 79 -9.71 10.16 -9.21
C LYS A 79 -9.93 9.58 -7.82
N GLU A 80 -10.59 8.42 -7.75
CA GLU A 80 -10.88 7.76 -6.48
C GLU A 80 -9.61 7.32 -5.76
N GLN A 81 -8.65 6.77 -6.49
CA GLN A 81 -7.38 6.35 -5.89
C GLN A 81 -6.58 7.55 -5.37
N ARG A 82 -6.57 8.66 -6.10
CA ARG A 82 -5.91 9.88 -5.63
C ARG A 82 -6.54 10.41 -4.35
N LYS A 83 -7.86 10.42 -4.27
CA LYS A 83 -8.56 10.84 -3.06
C LYS A 83 -8.29 9.92 -1.88
N SER A 84 -8.30 8.60 -2.13
CA SER A 84 -8.05 7.61 -1.08
C SER A 84 -6.63 7.71 -0.55
N LEU A 85 -5.66 7.92 -1.44
CA LEU A 85 -4.25 8.07 -1.05
C LEU A 85 -4.05 9.34 -0.23
N GLU A 86 -4.64 10.46 -0.66
CA GLU A 86 -4.56 11.72 0.07
C GLU A 86 -5.14 11.57 1.47
N PHE A 87 -6.29 10.93 1.58
CA PHE A 87 -6.93 10.67 2.87
C PHE A 87 -6.07 9.76 3.75
N HIS A 88 -5.55 8.68 3.18
CA HIS A 88 -4.72 7.72 3.92
C HIS A 88 -3.44 8.38 4.46
N ILE A 89 -2.79 9.20 3.65
CA ILE A 89 -1.59 9.91 4.06
C ILE A 89 -1.91 10.93 5.16
N LYS A 90 -3.07 11.57 5.08
CA LYS A 90 -3.54 12.50 6.13
C LYS A 90 -3.80 11.78 7.44
N GLN A 91 -4.41 10.59 7.37
CA GLN A 91 -4.70 9.77 8.55
C GLN A 91 -3.44 9.22 9.19
N VAL A 92 -2.44 8.90 8.39
CA VAL A 92 -1.19 8.28 8.84
C VAL A 92 -0.01 9.08 8.26
N PRO A 93 0.28 10.27 8.82
CA PRO A 93 1.27 11.19 8.22
C PRO A 93 2.68 10.62 8.05
N SER A 94 3.06 9.64 8.89
CA SER A 94 4.39 9.03 8.77
C SER A 94 4.59 8.28 7.45
N LEU A 95 3.49 7.99 6.73
CA LEU A 95 3.60 7.36 5.40
C LEU A 95 4.26 8.27 4.37
N LYS A 96 4.30 9.58 4.62
CA LYS A 96 4.94 10.54 3.69
C LYS A 96 6.39 10.18 3.39
N SER A 97 7.10 9.63 4.37
CA SER A 97 8.50 9.28 4.18
C SER A 97 8.68 8.16 3.15
N LYS A 98 7.67 7.30 2.97
CA LYS A 98 7.72 6.24 1.96
C LYS A 98 7.68 6.81 0.56
N LEU A 99 6.95 7.89 0.36
CA LEU A 99 6.79 8.49 -0.97
C LEU A 99 8.12 8.96 -1.55
N SER A 100 9.09 9.31 -0.72
CA SER A 100 10.40 9.76 -1.18
C SER A 100 11.47 8.65 -1.11
N ASN A 101 11.10 7.44 -0.70
CA ASN A 101 12.02 6.32 -0.61
C ASN A 101 12.15 5.62 -1.97
N SER A 102 13.35 5.61 -2.53
CA SER A 102 13.57 5.08 -3.88
C SER A 102 13.33 3.58 -4.00
N GLU A 103 13.68 2.81 -2.97
CA GLU A 103 13.41 1.36 -2.97
C GLU A 103 11.92 1.07 -2.98
N TRP A 104 11.17 1.81 -2.16
CA TRP A 104 9.72 1.68 -2.11
C TRP A 104 9.08 2.06 -3.44
N GLN A 105 9.54 3.18 -4.03
CA GLN A 105 9.04 3.63 -5.34
C GLN A 105 9.28 2.57 -6.42
N GLY A 106 10.48 1.96 -6.41
CA GLY A 106 10.82 0.90 -7.37
C GLY A 106 9.95 -0.34 -7.23
N ALA A 107 9.68 -0.75 -5.99
CA ALA A 107 8.81 -1.90 -5.73
C ALA A 107 7.38 -1.62 -6.17
N VAL A 108 6.86 -0.44 -5.88
CA VAL A 108 5.51 -0.03 -6.30
C VAL A 108 5.42 0.02 -7.82
N TRP A 109 6.44 0.57 -8.48
CA TRP A 109 6.48 0.61 -9.94
C TRP A 109 6.43 -0.80 -10.54
N ALA A 110 7.23 -1.72 -10.01
CA ALA A 110 7.24 -3.10 -10.48
C ALA A 110 5.86 -3.75 -10.35
N ASP A 111 5.19 -3.53 -9.23
CA ASP A 111 3.84 -4.05 -9.01
C ASP A 111 2.83 -3.43 -10.00
N ALA A 112 2.93 -2.12 -10.21
CA ALA A 112 2.06 -1.42 -11.15
C ALA A 112 2.23 -1.93 -12.58
N VAL A 113 3.48 -2.14 -13.00
CA VAL A 113 3.77 -2.68 -14.33
C VAL A 113 3.21 -4.09 -14.48
N THR A 114 3.35 -4.92 -13.44
CA THR A 114 2.79 -6.27 -13.43
C THR A 114 1.27 -6.23 -13.63
N ILE A 115 0.58 -5.34 -12.93
CA ILE A 115 -0.87 -5.16 -13.10
C ILE A 115 -1.19 -4.72 -14.53
N ALA A 116 -0.46 -3.73 -15.04
CA ALA A 116 -0.71 -3.19 -16.37
C ALA A 116 -0.48 -4.23 -17.47
N ILE A 117 0.58 -5.03 -17.36
CA ILE A 117 0.86 -6.12 -18.32
C ILE A 117 -0.30 -7.11 -18.33
N LYS A 118 -0.76 -7.49 -17.14
CA LYS A 118 -1.86 -8.45 -17.00
C LYS A 118 -3.14 -7.97 -17.67
N GLU A 119 -3.42 -6.68 -17.54
CA GLU A 119 -4.67 -6.12 -18.02
C GLU A 119 -4.62 -5.64 -19.47
N THR A 120 -3.43 -5.38 -20.03
CA THR A 120 -3.30 -4.84 -21.39
C THR A 120 -2.61 -5.78 -22.37
N ALA A 121 -1.83 -6.74 -21.88
CA ALA A 121 -0.94 -7.60 -22.66
C ALA A 121 0.19 -6.84 -23.34
N ILE A 122 0.41 -5.58 -22.98
CA ILE A 122 1.58 -4.81 -23.43
C ILE A 122 2.75 -5.18 -22.53
N GLU A 123 3.91 -5.47 -23.10
CA GLU A 123 5.07 -5.93 -22.33
C GLU A 123 6.23 -4.93 -22.27
N ASN A 124 6.20 -3.87 -23.04
CA ASN A 124 7.33 -2.96 -23.14
C ASN A 124 7.12 -1.63 -22.41
N PHE A 125 6.65 -1.72 -21.17
CA PHE A 125 6.59 -0.55 -20.31
C PHE A 125 7.99 -0.14 -19.84
N PRO A 126 8.20 1.14 -19.47
CA PRO A 126 9.52 1.58 -19.00
C PRO A 126 9.99 0.79 -17.78
N GLU A 127 11.29 0.56 -17.67
CA GLU A 127 11.86 -0.14 -16.52
C GLU A 127 11.74 0.64 -15.22
N THR A 128 11.81 1.96 -15.31
CA THR A 128 11.68 2.85 -14.15
C THR A 128 10.55 3.83 -14.39
N CYS A 129 9.96 4.31 -13.29
CA CYS A 129 8.86 5.25 -13.36
C CYS A 129 9.32 6.58 -13.96
N PRO A 130 8.72 7.02 -15.07
CA PRO A 130 9.11 8.29 -15.70
C PRO A 130 8.44 9.51 -15.05
N TRP A 131 7.57 9.29 -14.07
CA TRP A 131 6.76 10.35 -13.48
C TRP A 131 7.20 10.63 -12.04
N THR A 132 6.97 11.87 -11.60
CA THR A 132 7.22 12.23 -10.20
C THR A 132 6.04 11.83 -9.32
N VAL A 133 6.29 11.64 -8.03
CA VAL A 133 5.23 11.37 -7.07
C VAL A 133 4.21 12.51 -7.06
N GLU A 134 4.68 13.74 -7.17
CA GLU A 134 3.84 14.93 -7.22
C GLU A 134 2.84 14.85 -8.38
N ASN A 135 3.30 14.48 -9.57
CA ASN A 135 2.42 14.31 -10.72
C ASN A 135 1.44 13.17 -10.54
N ILE A 136 1.93 12.02 -10.06
CA ILE A 136 1.07 10.85 -9.84
C ILE A 136 -0.09 11.19 -8.91
N LEU A 137 0.18 11.95 -7.86
CA LEU A 137 -0.84 12.30 -6.85
C LEU A 137 -1.64 13.56 -7.19
N SER A 138 -1.23 14.31 -8.20
CA SER A 138 -1.91 15.55 -8.58
C SER A 138 -3.27 15.26 -9.23
N HIS A 139 -4.32 15.89 -8.73
CA HIS A 139 -5.69 15.68 -9.21
C HIS A 139 -5.91 16.08 -10.67
N ASN A 140 -5.07 16.96 -11.20
CA ASN A 140 -5.27 17.50 -12.54
C ASN A 140 -4.27 16.98 -13.56
N TRP A 141 -3.39 16.09 -13.15
CA TRP A 141 -2.34 15.61 -14.05
C TRP A 141 -2.70 14.26 -14.67
N LEU A 142 -2.43 14.12 -15.95
CA LEU A 142 -2.51 12.85 -16.68
C LEU A 142 -1.30 12.77 -17.61
N PRO A 143 -0.74 11.56 -17.80
CA PRO A 143 0.40 11.43 -18.71
C PRO A 143 -0.01 11.63 -20.15
N THR A 144 0.91 12.17 -20.94
CA THR A 144 0.68 12.34 -22.40
C THR A 144 0.78 10.98 -23.07
N SER A 145 0.19 10.87 -24.26
CA SER A 145 0.25 9.62 -25.03
C SER A 145 1.70 9.23 -25.34
N ALA A 146 1.96 7.93 -25.27
CA ALA A 146 3.29 7.40 -25.56
C ALA A 146 3.61 7.50 -27.06
#